data_d565ac3bf20b1603fd5c6b9c8b23fae5
#
_entry.id   d565ac3bf20b1603fd5c6b9c8b23fae5
#
_cell.length_a   1.000
_cell.length_b   1.000
_cell.length_c   1.000
_cell.angle_alpha   90.00
_cell.angle_beta   90.00
_cell.angle_gamma   90.00
#
_symmetry.space_group_name_H-M   'P 1'
#
loop_
_entity.id
_entity.type
_entity.pdbx_description
1 polymer ?
#
loop_
_entity_poly.entity_id
_entity_poly.type
_entity_poly.pdbx_seq_one_letter_code
_entity_poly.pdbx_strand_id
1 'polypeptide(L)'
;MTSRYDIAVVGAGIVGLACALAAARRGLSVVVIDRDAQANGASIRNFGFVTVTGQPRGQVWARARRSRAVWDEIAAEAGIDVLQRGLWLPVRRPEAVAVLEAFMMTEMADGCRLLSAVEARARAPEVTGPGTLSALWSPHDLRVDSRTAIPRLAAWLSARFGVRFLHQTAVHAVEPPHVVTAQGVIEADRAVVCPGDDLVSLFPDRLAPAGIVRSKLQMMRLASPGFSLP
;
A
#
# COMPACT_ATOMS: atom_id res chain seq x y z
N MET A 1 11.80 -5.96 -33.55
CA MET A 1 11.05 -4.69 -33.42
C MET A 1 11.07 -4.28 -31.95
N THR A 2 11.74 -3.20 -31.64
CA THR A 2 11.72 -2.61 -30.29
C THR A 2 10.31 -2.10 -30.05
N SER A 3 9.60 -2.68 -29.07
CA SER A 3 8.27 -2.21 -28.70
C SER A 3 8.43 -0.89 -27.98
N ARG A 4 7.80 0.18 -28.48
CA ARG A 4 7.73 1.48 -27.81
C ARG A 4 6.50 1.52 -26.91
N TYR A 5 6.68 2.07 -25.72
CA TYR A 5 5.63 2.23 -24.72
C TYR A 5 5.34 3.70 -24.43
N ASP A 6 4.11 4.03 -24.03
CA ASP A 6 3.80 5.38 -23.57
C ASP A 6 4.46 5.65 -22.22
N ILE A 7 4.60 4.62 -21.37
CA ILE A 7 5.19 4.76 -20.05
C ILE A 7 5.94 3.49 -19.60
N ALA A 8 7.14 3.69 -19.08
CA ALA A 8 7.90 2.69 -18.36
C ALA A 8 7.80 2.95 -16.84
N VAL A 9 7.49 1.92 -16.07
CA VAL A 9 7.48 1.95 -14.61
C VAL A 9 8.62 1.10 -14.10
N VAL A 10 9.57 1.71 -13.40
CA VAL A 10 10.71 1.02 -12.81
C VAL A 10 10.40 0.67 -11.35
N GLY A 11 10.27 -0.62 -11.09
CA GLY A 11 9.87 -1.21 -9.81
C GLY A 11 8.44 -1.74 -9.81
N ALA A 12 8.29 -3.05 -9.52
CA ALA A 12 7.01 -3.76 -9.43
C ALA A 12 6.47 -3.87 -7.99
N GLY A 13 6.89 -2.98 -7.11
CA GLY A 13 6.28 -2.81 -5.79
C GLY A 13 4.92 -2.12 -5.86
N ILE A 14 4.23 -1.97 -4.72
CA ILE A 14 2.86 -1.41 -4.69
C ILE A 14 2.75 -0.03 -5.33
N VAL A 15 3.77 0.83 -5.19
CA VAL A 15 3.76 2.18 -5.80
C VAL A 15 3.83 2.07 -7.32
N GLY A 16 4.74 1.24 -7.84
CA GLY A 16 4.86 1.02 -9.28
C GLY A 16 3.61 0.39 -9.87
N LEU A 17 3.02 -0.63 -9.22
CA LEU A 17 1.77 -1.25 -9.67
C LEU A 17 0.59 -0.26 -9.65
N ALA A 18 0.53 0.64 -8.67
CA ALA A 18 -0.48 1.70 -8.64
C ALA A 18 -0.29 2.71 -9.78
N CYS A 19 0.95 3.08 -10.10
CA CYS A 19 1.28 3.91 -11.27
C CYS A 19 0.90 3.21 -12.58
N ALA A 20 1.23 1.93 -12.70
CA ALA A 20 0.88 1.12 -13.87
C ALA A 20 -0.65 1.02 -14.05
N LEU A 21 -1.41 0.80 -12.97
CA LEU A 21 -2.87 0.81 -13.00
C LEU A 21 -3.42 2.17 -13.45
N ALA A 22 -2.89 3.25 -12.89
CA ALA A 22 -3.33 4.59 -13.22
C ALA A 22 -3.07 4.96 -14.69
N ALA A 23 -1.96 4.51 -15.26
CA ALA A 23 -1.61 4.68 -16.66
C ALA A 23 -2.48 3.80 -17.57
N ALA A 24 -2.60 2.52 -17.25
CA ALA A 24 -3.38 1.56 -18.03
C ALA A 24 -4.87 1.92 -18.10
N ARG A 25 -5.45 2.44 -17.00
CA ARG A 25 -6.83 2.97 -16.99
C ARG A 25 -7.04 4.18 -17.89
N ARG A 26 -5.96 4.85 -18.30
CA ARG A 26 -5.97 5.95 -19.29
C ARG A 26 -5.74 5.48 -20.71
N GLY A 27 -5.66 4.17 -20.94
CA GLY A 27 -5.41 3.58 -22.24
C GLY A 27 -3.95 3.65 -22.70
N LEU A 28 -3.02 3.97 -21.78
CA LEU A 28 -1.61 4.02 -22.12
C LEU A 28 -1.01 2.61 -22.18
N SER A 29 -0.10 2.39 -23.10
CA SER A 29 0.74 1.20 -23.17
C SER A 29 1.83 1.25 -22.09
N VAL A 30 1.87 0.25 -21.21
CA VAL A 30 2.72 0.23 -20.01
C VAL A 30 3.66 -0.94 -20.00
N VAL A 31 4.94 -0.68 -19.71
CA VAL A 31 5.91 -1.69 -19.31
C VAL A 31 6.34 -1.46 -17.86
N VAL A 32 6.32 -2.51 -17.06
CA VAL A 32 6.83 -2.52 -15.69
C VAL A 32 8.12 -3.33 -15.67
N ILE A 33 9.18 -2.76 -15.13
CA ILE A 33 10.52 -3.35 -15.14
C ILE A 33 10.97 -3.51 -13.69
N ASP A 34 11.34 -4.73 -13.30
CA ASP A 34 11.85 -5.00 -11.96
C ASP A 34 13.10 -5.88 -12.01
N ARG A 35 14.08 -5.56 -11.18
CA ARG A 35 15.33 -6.33 -11.07
C ARG A 35 15.15 -7.71 -10.46
N ASP A 36 14.12 -7.89 -9.64
CA ASP A 36 13.81 -9.15 -8.99
C ASP A 36 12.80 -9.99 -9.79
N ALA A 37 12.75 -11.29 -9.53
CA ALA A 37 11.79 -12.19 -10.17
C ALA A 37 10.34 -11.91 -9.70
N GLN A 38 10.21 -11.31 -8.53
CA GLN A 38 8.95 -10.88 -7.91
C GLN A 38 9.22 -9.78 -6.90
N ALA A 39 8.18 -9.08 -6.46
CA ALA A 39 8.32 -8.08 -5.40
C ALA A 39 8.99 -8.67 -4.15
N ASN A 40 10.10 -8.08 -3.72
CA ASN A 40 10.94 -8.56 -2.62
C ASN A 40 11.25 -7.48 -1.57
N GLY A 41 10.79 -6.26 -1.76
CA GLY A 41 11.04 -5.12 -0.89
C GLY A 41 9.94 -4.88 0.14
N ALA A 42 9.78 -3.63 0.56
CA ALA A 42 8.84 -3.20 1.60
C ALA A 42 7.37 -3.56 1.28
N SER A 43 7.01 -3.67 -0.01
CA SER A 43 5.65 -3.96 -0.44
C SER A 43 5.11 -5.31 0.02
N ILE A 44 5.98 -6.30 0.32
CA ILE A 44 5.59 -7.60 0.85
C ILE A 44 6.03 -7.83 2.29
N ARG A 45 6.80 -6.91 2.87
CA ARG A 45 7.37 -6.99 4.22
C ARG A 45 6.66 -6.05 5.19
N ASN A 46 5.34 -6.10 5.18
CA ASN A 46 4.46 -5.27 5.99
C ASN A 46 3.23 -6.07 6.44
N PHE A 47 2.34 -5.43 7.21
CA PHE A 47 1.13 -6.06 7.74
C PHE A 47 -0.05 -6.09 6.76
N GLY A 48 0.09 -5.47 5.60
CA GLY A 48 -0.96 -5.40 4.59
C GLY A 48 -2.07 -4.41 4.91
N PHE A 49 -1.82 -3.45 5.78
CA PHE A 49 -2.80 -2.43 6.14
C PHE A 49 -2.97 -1.38 5.04
N VAL A 50 -4.21 -1.14 4.66
CA VAL A 50 -4.66 -0.02 3.84
C VAL A 50 -5.36 0.95 4.79
N THR A 51 -4.57 1.87 5.36
CA THR A 51 -5.02 2.72 6.46
C THR A 51 -5.55 4.06 5.98
N VAL A 52 -6.69 4.43 6.51
CA VAL A 52 -7.33 5.75 6.36
C VAL A 52 -7.42 6.45 7.72
N THR A 53 -7.82 5.71 8.75
CA THR A 53 -7.97 6.21 10.11
C THR A 53 -6.61 6.64 10.68
N GLY A 54 -6.57 7.84 11.25
CA GLY A 54 -5.33 8.41 11.82
C GLY A 54 -4.40 9.07 10.79
N GLN A 55 -4.77 9.13 9.52
CA GLN A 55 -4.02 9.91 8.54
C GLN A 55 -4.17 11.42 8.80
N PRO A 56 -3.14 12.23 8.49
CA PRO A 56 -3.24 13.68 8.62
C PRO A 56 -4.41 14.25 7.82
N ARG A 57 -5.14 15.17 8.45
CA ARG A 57 -6.28 15.86 7.85
C ARG A 57 -5.92 16.54 6.52
N GLY A 58 -6.87 16.63 5.60
CA GLY A 58 -6.73 17.29 4.31
C GLY A 58 -6.27 16.34 3.21
N GLN A 59 -5.25 16.71 2.44
CA GLN A 59 -4.85 15.98 1.24
C GLN A 59 -4.40 14.54 1.52
N VAL A 60 -3.72 14.28 2.64
CA VAL A 60 -3.23 12.94 2.96
C VAL A 60 -4.40 12.01 3.24
N TRP A 61 -5.35 12.44 4.06
CA TRP A 61 -6.57 11.69 4.32
C TRP A 61 -7.41 11.47 3.06
N ALA A 62 -7.58 12.50 2.22
CA ALA A 62 -8.30 12.37 0.96
C ALA A 62 -7.65 11.34 0.01
N ARG A 63 -6.30 11.33 -0.07
CA ARG A 63 -5.55 10.32 -0.84
C ARG A 63 -5.68 8.92 -0.25
N ALA A 64 -5.65 8.79 1.07
CA ALA A 64 -5.84 7.51 1.76
C ALA A 64 -7.24 6.93 1.47
N ARG A 65 -8.29 7.75 1.57
CA ARG A 65 -9.66 7.35 1.17
C ARG A 65 -9.73 6.92 -0.30
N ARG A 66 -9.09 7.67 -1.19
CA ARG A 66 -9.04 7.31 -2.62
C ARG A 66 -8.31 5.98 -2.83
N SER A 67 -7.17 5.77 -2.16
CA SER A 67 -6.43 4.50 -2.24
C SER A 67 -7.28 3.34 -1.76
N ARG A 68 -7.96 3.50 -0.63
CA ARG A 68 -8.88 2.49 -0.07
C ARG A 68 -10.01 2.17 -1.05
N ALA A 69 -10.60 3.19 -1.67
CA ALA A 69 -11.67 2.99 -2.67
C ALA A 69 -11.17 2.21 -3.90
N VAL A 70 -9.93 2.47 -4.36
CA VAL A 70 -9.31 1.71 -5.45
C VAL A 70 -9.11 0.25 -5.05
N TRP A 71 -8.65 -0.03 -3.82
CA TRP A 71 -8.52 -1.40 -3.32
C TRP A 71 -9.85 -2.14 -3.31
N ASP A 72 -10.92 -1.50 -2.83
CA ASP A 72 -12.27 -2.11 -2.84
C ASP A 72 -12.76 -2.44 -4.26
N GLU A 73 -12.48 -1.52 -5.19
CA GLU A 73 -12.89 -1.68 -6.59
C GLU A 73 -12.19 -2.86 -7.27
N ILE A 74 -10.87 -3.01 -7.06
CA ILE A 74 -10.06 -3.98 -7.80
C ILE A 74 -9.89 -5.33 -7.11
N ALA A 75 -10.08 -5.40 -5.77
CA ALA A 75 -9.71 -6.59 -5.01
C ALA A 75 -10.39 -7.86 -5.52
N ALA A 76 -11.69 -7.82 -5.75
CA ALA A 76 -12.44 -8.97 -6.24
C ALA A 76 -12.01 -9.39 -7.65
N GLU A 77 -11.85 -8.43 -8.57
CA GLU A 77 -11.43 -8.71 -9.95
C GLU A 77 -10.01 -9.26 -10.03
N ALA A 78 -9.12 -8.74 -9.18
CA ALA A 78 -7.73 -9.19 -9.11
C ALA A 78 -7.55 -10.46 -8.27
N GLY A 79 -8.62 -11.04 -7.73
CA GLY A 79 -8.58 -12.21 -6.87
C GLY A 79 -7.82 -11.96 -5.55
N ILE A 80 -7.85 -10.72 -5.06
CA ILE A 80 -7.17 -10.33 -3.82
C ILE A 80 -8.13 -10.46 -2.65
N ASP A 81 -7.75 -11.28 -1.67
CA ASP A 81 -8.54 -11.48 -0.46
C ASP A 81 -8.40 -10.27 0.48
N VAL A 82 -9.51 -9.64 0.80
CA VAL A 82 -9.59 -8.64 1.88
C VAL A 82 -9.83 -9.40 3.18
N LEU A 83 -8.78 -9.55 3.98
CA LEU A 83 -8.76 -10.36 5.19
C LEU A 83 -9.54 -9.72 6.35
N GLN A 84 -9.63 -8.39 6.36
CA GLN A 84 -10.32 -7.63 7.39
C GLN A 84 -10.83 -6.32 6.81
N ARG A 85 -12.00 -5.91 7.28
CA ARG A 85 -12.62 -4.62 7.00
C ARG A 85 -12.88 -3.88 8.30
N GLY A 86 -12.44 -2.64 8.35
CA GLY A 86 -12.53 -1.81 9.53
C GLY A 86 -11.30 -1.94 10.46
N LEU A 87 -11.31 -1.10 11.47
CA LEU A 87 -10.25 -1.00 12.47
C LEU A 87 -10.87 -0.91 13.86
N TRP A 88 -10.31 -1.66 14.81
CA TRP A 88 -10.56 -1.51 16.24
C TRP A 88 -9.34 -0.87 16.91
N LEU A 89 -9.56 0.22 17.64
CA LEU A 89 -8.52 0.93 18.37
C LEU A 89 -8.94 1.07 19.84
N PRO A 90 -8.69 0.07 20.69
CA PRO A 90 -8.94 0.17 22.11
C PRO A 90 -7.90 1.08 22.78
N VAL A 91 -8.35 1.95 23.68
CA VAL A 91 -7.51 2.90 24.41
C VAL A 91 -7.61 2.68 25.92
N ARG A 92 -6.49 2.87 26.62
CA ARG A 92 -6.33 2.59 28.05
C ARG A 92 -5.88 3.79 28.87
N ARG A 93 -5.71 4.95 28.23
CA ARG A 93 -5.26 6.19 28.87
C ARG A 93 -6.27 7.28 28.66
N PRO A 94 -6.59 8.10 29.67
CA PRO A 94 -7.53 9.22 29.54
C PRO A 94 -7.16 10.19 28.42
N GLU A 95 -5.85 10.45 28.22
CA GLU A 95 -5.37 11.34 27.16
C GLU A 95 -5.72 10.79 25.77
N ALA A 96 -5.65 9.47 25.59
CA ALA A 96 -6.03 8.83 24.34
C ALA A 96 -7.56 8.88 24.12
N VAL A 97 -8.37 8.81 25.17
CA VAL A 97 -9.83 9.01 25.08
C VAL A 97 -10.11 10.43 24.57
N ALA A 98 -9.48 11.45 25.17
CA ALA A 98 -9.66 12.84 24.75
C ALA A 98 -9.27 13.06 23.27
N VAL A 99 -8.21 12.39 22.78
CA VAL A 99 -7.83 12.43 21.37
C VAL A 99 -8.91 11.80 20.48
N LEU A 100 -9.49 10.67 20.89
CA LEU A 100 -10.58 10.04 20.12
C LEU A 100 -11.85 10.89 20.13
N GLU A 101 -12.19 11.52 21.25
CA GLU A 101 -13.31 12.46 21.34
C GLU A 101 -13.12 13.65 20.40
N ALA A 102 -11.92 14.24 20.39
CA ALA A 102 -11.58 15.33 19.47
C ALA A 102 -11.63 14.85 17.99
N PHE A 103 -11.16 13.64 17.69
CA PHE A 103 -11.27 13.05 16.36
C PHE A 103 -12.73 12.90 15.93
N MET A 104 -13.62 12.46 16.81
CA MET A 104 -15.06 12.28 16.52
C MET A 104 -15.77 13.59 16.17
N MET A 105 -15.18 14.74 16.47
CA MET A 105 -15.70 16.06 16.09
C MET A 105 -15.25 16.50 14.69
N THR A 106 -14.51 15.69 13.98
CA THR A 106 -14.00 15.98 12.62
C THR A 106 -14.77 15.23 11.55
N GLU A 107 -14.70 15.71 10.31
CA GLU A 107 -15.25 15.02 9.14
C GLU A 107 -14.57 13.66 8.86
N MET A 108 -13.39 13.43 9.43
CA MET A 108 -12.68 12.17 9.29
C MET A 108 -13.32 11.01 10.05
N ALA A 109 -14.19 11.32 11.00
CA ALA A 109 -14.91 10.34 11.82
C ALA A 109 -16.25 9.89 11.20
N ASP A 110 -16.57 10.32 9.98
CA ASP A 110 -17.79 9.89 9.29
C ASP A 110 -17.88 8.36 9.26
N GLY A 111 -19.00 7.80 9.74
CA GLY A 111 -19.19 6.35 9.87
C GLY A 111 -18.44 5.68 11.03
N CYS A 112 -17.53 6.37 11.72
CA CYS A 112 -16.83 5.85 12.90
C CYS A 112 -17.74 5.83 14.13
N ARG A 113 -17.36 5.02 15.12
CA ARG A 113 -18.06 4.94 16.42
C ARG A 113 -17.07 4.95 17.57
N LEU A 114 -17.28 5.84 18.50
CA LEU A 114 -16.61 5.81 19.81
C LEU A 114 -17.48 5.00 20.77
N LEU A 115 -16.92 3.93 21.29
CA LEU A 115 -17.60 2.96 22.14
C LEU A 115 -17.09 3.07 23.57
N SER A 116 -17.98 2.93 24.53
CA SER A 116 -17.63 2.75 25.94
C SER A 116 -16.86 1.43 26.14
N ALA A 117 -16.19 1.30 27.29
CA ALA A 117 -15.49 0.06 27.64
C ALA A 117 -16.41 -1.17 27.64
N VAL A 118 -17.68 -1.00 28.05
CA VAL A 118 -18.67 -2.07 28.09
C VAL A 118 -19.07 -2.50 26.68
N GLU A 119 -19.42 -1.55 25.83
CA GLU A 119 -19.78 -1.81 24.43
C GLU A 119 -18.63 -2.43 23.63
N ALA A 120 -17.42 -1.92 23.82
CA ALA A 120 -16.22 -2.43 23.16
C ALA A 120 -15.95 -3.88 23.58
N ARG A 121 -16.06 -4.19 24.87
CA ARG A 121 -15.88 -5.55 25.39
C ARG A 121 -16.95 -6.52 24.87
N ALA A 122 -18.19 -6.06 24.75
CA ALA A 122 -19.27 -6.88 24.22
C ALA A 122 -19.09 -7.25 22.74
N ARG A 123 -18.45 -6.36 21.97
CA ARG A 123 -18.28 -6.55 20.51
C ARG A 123 -16.95 -7.17 20.08
N ALA A 124 -15.89 -6.88 20.82
CA ALA A 124 -14.53 -7.33 20.49
C ALA A 124 -13.77 -7.70 21.78
N PRO A 125 -14.21 -8.76 22.50
CA PRO A 125 -13.61 -9.17 23.77
C PRO A 125 -12.13 -9.52 23.63
N GLU A 126 -11.70 -10.03 22.46
CA GLU A 126 -10.33 -10.48 22.18
C GLU A 126 -9.32 -9.34 22.20
N VAL A 127 -9.72 -8.13 21.85
CA VAL A 127 -8.85 -6.94 21.80
C VAL A 127 -9.09 -5.98 22.97
N THR A 128 -10.19 -6.11 23.69
CA THR A 128 -10.57 -5.27 24.82
C THR A 128 -10.27 -5.96 26.15
N GLY A 129 -9.03 -5.85 26.60
CA GLY A 129 -8.61 -6.38 27.90
C GLY A 129 -8.98 -5.48 29.09
N PRO A 130 -8.59 -5.88 30.33
CA PRO A 130 -8.70 -5.06 31.52
C PRO A 130 -8.05 -3.68 31.33
N GLY A 131 -8.69 -2.63 31.86
CA GLY A 131 -8.17 -1.27 31.74
C GLY A 131 -8.50 -0.56 30.42
N THR A 132 -9.24 -1.19 29.48
CA THR A 132 -9.79 -0.48 28.33
C THR A 132 -10.82 0.54 28.81
N LEU A 133 -10.62 1.81 28.48
CA LEU A 133 -11.51 2.92 28.82
C LEU A 133 -12.54 3.19 27.72
N SER A 134 -12.12 3.10 26.48
CA SER A 134 -12.92 3.33 25.28
C SER A 134 -12.32 2.62 24.09
N ALA A 135 -13.05 2.51 23.00
CA ALA A 135 -12.51 2.02 21.72
C ALA A 135 -13.14 2.78 20.54
N LEU A 136 -12.31 3.12 19.56
CA LEU A 136 -12.78 3.59 18.26
C LEU A 136 -12.97 2.37 17.34
N TRP A 137 -14.14 2.28 16.73
CA TRP A 137 -14.34 1.45 15.54
C TRP A 137 -14.44 2.35 14.31
N SER A 138 -13.68 2.02 13.27
CA SER A 138 -13.73 2.73 11.99
C SER A 138 -14.01 1.74 10.85
N PRO A 139 -14.89 2.06 9.88
CA PRO A 139 -15.15 1.23 8.71
C PRO A 139 -14.16 1.46 7.57
N HIS A 140 -13.24 2.42 7.72
CA HIS A 140 -12.47 2.95 6.59
C HIS A 140 -11.24 2.14 6.22
N ASP A 141 -10.77 1.28 7.09
CA ASP A 141 -9.50 0.57 6.92
C ASP A 141 -9.73 -0.82 6.33
N LEU A 142 -8.72 -1.34 5.63
CA LEU A 142 -8.70 -2.69 5.09
C LEU A 142 -7.39 -3.37 5.44
N ARG A 143 -7.40 -4.70 5.44
CA ARG A 143 -6.20 -5.51 5.52
C ARG A 143 -6.19 -6.57 4.43
N VAL A 144 -5.07 -6.69 3.72
CA VAL A 144 -4.80 -7.73 2.73
C VAL A 144 -3.54 -8.49 3.11
N ASP A 145 -3.34 -9.69 2.60
CA ASP A 145 -2.01 -10.31 2.66
C ASP A 145 -1.15 -9.75 1.53
N SER A 146 -0.20 -8.90 1.87
CA SER A 146 0.68 -8.24 0.90
C SER A 146 1.49 -9.23 0.06
N ARG A 147 1.84 -10.41 0.57
CA ARG A 147 2.61 -11.43 -0.14
C ARG A 147 1.82 -12.07 -1.27
N THR A 148 0.51 -12.17 -1.14
CA THR A 148 -0.38 -12.68 -2.18
C THR A 148 -0.99 -11.56 -3.01
N ALA A 149 -1.32 -10.42 -2.41
CA ALA A 149 -1.95 -9.30 -3.07
C ALA A 149 -1.07 -8.68 -4.17
N ILE A 150 0.24 -8.50 -3.91
CA ILE A 150 1.14 -7.88 -4.88
C ILE A 150 1.28 -8.71 -6.17
N PRO A 151 1.61 -10.02 -6.13
CA PRO A 151 1.68 -10.81 -7.35
C PRO A 151 0.32 -10.97 -8.05
N ARG A 152 -0.79 -11.07 -7.32
CA ARG A 152 -2.13 -11.12 -7.91
C ARG A 152 -2.47 -9.82 -8.64
N LEU A 153 -2.12 -8.66 -8.07
CA LEU A 153 -2.30 -7.37 -8.72
C LEU A 153 -1.48 -7.27 -10.02
N ALA A 154 -0.22 -7.71 -10.02
CA ALA A 154 0.61 -7.73 -11.21
C ALA A 154 0.03 -8.64 -12.31
N ALA A 155 -0.40 -9.84 -11.95
CA ALA A 155 -1.02 -10.79 -12.88
C ALA A 155 -2.34 -10.23 -13.46
N TRP A 156 -3.17 -9.61 -12.63
CA TRP A 156 -4.41 -8.98 -13.08
C TRP A 156 -4.16 -7.79 -14.02
N LEU A 157 -3.17 -6.93 -13.72
CA LEU A 157 -2.79 -5.83 -14.61
C LEU A 157 -2.34 -6.35 -15.98
N SER A 158 -1.56 -7.42 -16.01
CA SER A 158 -1.15 -8.05 -17.27
C SER A 158 -2.35 -8.60 -18.03
N ALA A 159 -3.21 -9.38 -17.39
CA ALA A 159 -4.35 -10.03 -18.03
C ALA A 159 -5.43 -9.04 -18.47
N ARG A 160 -5.74 -8.03 -17.64
CA ARG A 160 -6.86 -7.11 -17.87
C ARG A 160 -6.53 -5.94 -18.78
N PHE A 161 -5.28 -5.44 -18.73
CA PHE A 161 -4.86 -4.23 -19.42
C PHE A 161 -3.69 -4.44 -20.38
N GLY A 162 -3.15 -5.66 -20.48
CA GLY A 162 -1.99 -5.92 -21.33
C GLY A 162 -0.68 -5.28 -20.83
N VAL A 163 -0.60 -4.93 -19.56
CA VAL A 163 0.63 -4.39 -18.96
C VAL A 163 1.75 -5.41 -19.12
N ARG A 164 2.86 -5.01 -19.75
CA ARG A 164 4.03 -5.85 -19.93
C ARG A 164 4.90 -5.82 -18.68
N PHE A 165 5.27 -6.99 -18.18
CA PHE A 165 6.22 -7.12 -17.06
C PHE A 165 7.55 -7.70 -17.56
N LEU A 166 8.65 -7.04 -17.17
CA LEU A 166 10.02 -7.49 -17.37
C LEU A 166 10.66 -7.67 -16.00
N HIS A 167 10.61 -8.90 -15.52
CA HIS A 167 11.26 -9.29 -14.28
C HIS A 167 12.73 -9.64 -14.50
N GLN A 168 13.52 -9.73 -13.43
CA GLN A 168 14.95 -10.01 -13.46
C GLN A 168 15.73 -9.08 -14.40
N THR A 169 15.23 -7.83 -14.50
CA THR A 169 15.74 -6.82 -15.42
C THR A 169 16.13 -5.57 -14.64
N ALA A 170 17.42 -5.41 -14.38
CA ALA A 170 17.94 -4.22 -13.72
C ALA A 170 17.96 -3.03 -14.67
N VAL A 171 17.43 -1.89 -14.22
CA VAL A 171 17.54 -0.60 -14.91
C VAL A 171 18.78 0.12 -14.41
N HIS A 172 19.61 0.60 -15.32
CA HIS A 172 20.87 1.30 -15.04
C HIS A 172 20.77 2.82 -15.27
N ALA A 173 19.96 3.23 -16.25
CA ALA A 173 19.73 4.65 -16.54
C ALA A 173 18.31 4.87 -17.07
N VAL A 174 17.77 6.05 -16.78
CA VAL A 174 16.44 6.48 -17.23
C VAL A 174 16.55 7.87 -17.82
N GLU A 175 16.54 7.94 -19.14
CA GLU A 175 16.63 9.15 -19.95
C GLU A 175 15.61 9.07 -21.09
N PRO A 176 14.35 9.38 -20.85
CA PRO A 176 13.31 9.23 -21.86
C PRO A 176 13.71 9.88 -23.19
N PRO A 177 13.48 9.23 -24.35
CA PRO A 177 12.68 8.01 -24.48
C PRO A 177 13.41 6.68 -24.15
N HIS A 178 14.63 6.71 -23.64
CA HIS A 178 15.43 5.51 -23.40
C HIS A 178 15.44 5.13 -21.92
N VAL A 179 15.14 3.86 -21.67
CA VAL A 179 15.34 3.19 -20.37
C VAL A 179 16.37 2.09 -20.58
N VAL A 180 17.58 2.30 -20.06
CA VAL A 180 18.70 1.39 -20.24
C VAL A 180 18.65 0.29 -19.20
N THR A 181 18.64 -0.96 -19.66
CA THR A 181 18.60 -2.14 -18.81
C THR A 181 19.78 -3.07 -19.09
N ALA A 182 19.98 -4.05 -18.21
CA ALA A 182 20.97 -5.11 -18.40
C ALA A 182 20.72 -5.97 -19.67
N GLN A 183 19.50 -5.99 -20.19
CA GLN A 183 19.09 -6.76 -21.36
C GLN A 183 18.93 -5.91 -22.63
N GLY A 184 19.27 -4.63 -22.59
CA GLY A 184 19.15 -3.70 -23.71
C GLY A 184 18.34 -2.45 -23.37
N VAL A 185 18.03 -1.67 -24.40
CA VAL A 185 17.30 -0.41 -24.27
C VAL A 185 15.81 -0.64 -24.54
N ILE A 186 14.97 -0.11 -23.66
CA ILE A 186 13.51 -0.05 -23.80
C ILE A 186 13.14 1.37 -24.16
N GLU A 187 12.31 1.56 -25.18
CA GLU A 187 11.80 2.87 -25.56
C GLU A 187 10.46 3.16 -24.88
N ALA A 188 10.38 4.29 -24.16
CA ALA A 188 9.17 4.77 -23.53
C ALA A 188 9.14 6.31 -23.51
N ASP A 189 7.99 6.91 -23.86
CA ASP A 189 7.86 8.37 -23.91
C ASP A 189 8.05 9.01 -22.54
N ARG A 190 7.69 8.29 -21.48
CA ARG A 190 7.80 8.70 -20.07
C ARG A 190 8.29 7.56 -19.20
N ALA A 191 8.88 7.91 -18.09
CA ALA A 191 9.27 6.93 -17.07
C ALA A 191 8.86 7.39 -15.67
N VAL A 192 8.44 6.42 -14.85
CA VAL A 192 8.20 6.61 -13.42
C VAL A 192 9.10 5.66 -12.67
N VAL A 193 9.94 6.20 -11.78
CA VAL A 193 10.89 5.42 -11.01
C VAL A 193 10.34 5.24 -9.59
N CYS A 194 10.09 3.98 -9.21
CA CYS A 194 9.53 3.56 -7.93
C CYS A 194 10.52 2.61 -7.21
N PRO A 195 11.67 3.13 -6.75
CA PRO A 195 12.81 2.31 -6.34
C PRO A 195 12.60 1.59 -5.00
N GLY A 196 11.49 1.87 -4.30
CA GLY A 196 11.25 1.34 -2.96
C GLY A 196 12.27 1.88 -1.95
N ASP A 197 12.97 0.97 -1.29
CA ASP A 197 14.03 1.31 -0.32
C ASP A 197 15.44 1.36 -0.94
N ASP A 198 15.55 1.27 -2.26
CA ASP A 198 16.81 1.47 -2.98
C ASP A 198 17.00 2.97 -3.28
N LEU A 199 17.80 3.60 -2.47
CA LEU A 199 18.08 5.04 -2.55
C LEU A 199 19.39 5.37 -3.28
N VAL A 200 20.07 4.35 -3.83
CA VAL A 200 21.42 4.52 -4.37
C VAL A 200 21.59 4.10 -5.82
N SER A 201 20.76 3.17 -6.33
CA SER A 201 20.97 2.63 -7.69
C SER A 201 20.57 3.62 -8.80
N LEU A 202 19.48 4.39 -8.60
CA LEU A 202 19.01 5.38 -9.56
C LEU A 202 18.83 6.73 -8.89
N PHE A 203 19.37 7.76 -9.52
CA PHE A 203 19.28 9.16 -9.07
C PHE A 203 19.77 9.43 -7.62
N PRO A 204 20.93 8.88 -7.19
CA PRO A 204 21.43 9.07 -5.83
C PRO A 204 21.61 10.55 -5.48
N ASP A 205 22.10 11.37 -6.43
CA ASP A 205 22.30 12.81 -6.24
C ASP A 205 21.00 13.60 -5.99
N ARG A 206 19.86 13.06 -6.43
CA ARG A 206 18.53 13.64 -6.16
C ARG A 206 17.93 13.16 -4.86
N LEU A 207 18.21 11.93 -4.47
CA LEU A 207 17.64 11.29 -3.28
C LEU A 207 18.42 11.60 -2.00
N ALA A 208 19.74 11.66 -2.08
CA ALA A 208 20.58 11.93 -0.92
C ALA A 208 20.28 13.27 -0.20
N PRO A 209 20.05 14.40 -0.90
CA PRO A 209 19.73 15.68 -0.24
C PRO A 209 18.38 15.68 0.48
N ALA A 210 17.46 14.74 0.14
CA ALA A 210 16.16 14.65 0.78
C ALA A 210 16.21 14.06 2.21
N GLY A 211 17.37 13.59 2.68
CA GLY A 211 17.54 13.07 4.03
C GLY A 211 16.73 11.80 4.32
N ILE A 212 16.33 11.07 3.26
CA ILE A 212 15.57 9.83 3.41
C ILE A 212 16.46 8.73 3.96
N VAL A 213 16.01 8.10 5.04
CA VAL A 213 16.73 7.00 5.69
C VAL A 213 15.90 5.73 5.68
N ARG A 214 16.57 4.59 5.61
CA ARG A 214 15.92 3.28 5.75
C ARG A 214 15.71 2.93 7.21
N SER A 215 14.48 2.55 7.57
CA SER A 215 14.17 2.00 8.89
C SER A 215 13.96 0.50 8.80
N LYS A 216 14.55 -0.24 9.75
CA LYS A 216 14.31 -1.67 9.88
C LYS A 216 13.12 -1.90 10.80
N LEU A 217 12.07 -2.54 10.30
CA LEU A 217 11.00 -3.08 11.12
C LEU A 217 11.36 -4.48 11.61
N GLN A 218 11.28 -4.70 12.92
CA GLN A 218 11.45 -6.02 13.50
C GLN A 218 10.10 -6.71 13.56
N MET A 219 9.88 -7.66 12.66
CA MET A 219 8.66 -8.47 12.62
C MET A 219 8.79 -9.68 13.54
N MET A 220 7.76 -9.92 14.35
CA MET A 220 7.63 -11.15 15.15
C MET A 220 6.43 -11.95 14.66
N ARG A 221 6.55 -13.27 14.64
CA ARG A 221 5.48 -14.18 14.31
C ARG A 221 5.16 -15.02 15.52
N LEU A 222 3.92 -15.00 15.95
CA LEU A 222 3.39 -15.83 17.02
C LEU A 222 2.57 -16.98 16.43
N ALA A 223 2.47 -18.07 17.17
CA ALA A 223 1.50 -19.11 16.88
C ALA A 223 0.08 -18.54 17.01
N SER A 224 -0.86 -19.07 16.23
CA SER A 224 -2.25 -18.62 16.32
C SER A 224 -2.78 -18.83 17.74
N PRO A 225 -3.39 -17.80 18.36
CA PRO A 225 -3.94 -17.93 19.72
C PRO A 225 -5.26 -18.71 19.77
N GLY A 226 -5.73 -19.27 18.66
CA GLY A 226 -6.98 -20.04 18.60
C GLY A 226 -8.25 -19.20 18.46
N PHE A 227 -8.12 -17.88 18.28
CA PHE A 227 -9.23 -16.97 17.99
C PHE A 227 -8.88 -16.02 16.83
N SER A 228 -9.89 -15.48 16.17
CA SER A 228 -9.72 -14.44 15.15
C SER A 228 -9.75 -13.07 15.81
N LEU A 229 -8.83 -12.20 15.40
CA LEU A 229 -8.92 -10.78 15.74
C LEU A 229 -9.99 -10.10 14.87
N PRO A 230 -10.79 -9.21 15.44
CA PRO A 230 -11.87 -8.52 14.74
C PRO A 230 -11.35 -7.50 13.72
#